data_31e152e353321a844b2fb81b4c89798e
#
_entry.id   31e152e353321a844b2fb81b4c89798e
#
_cell.length_a   1.000
_cell.length_b   1.000
_cell.length_c   1.000
_cell.angle_alpha   90.00
_cell.angle_beta   90.00
_cell.angle_gamma   90.00
#
_symmetry.space_group_name_H-M   'P 1'
#
loop_
_entity.id
_entity.type
_entity.pdbx_description
1 polymer ?
#
loop_
_entity_poly.entity_id
_entity_poly.type
_entity_poly.pdbx_seq_one_letter_code
_entity_poly.pdbx_strand_id
1 'polypeptide(L)'
;MTKQEKEKIKKEILKRYELYKIHTHRFRRLIKDPIRTVPFYILVLISRIKPFQVKFKTVWGDEMHCYLPDGNAIFYYGCPGEANLTNFFINFLKEGDTFIDIGAHLGFYSLLVARLVGEQGKVYSFEPTPRTFKFLKENVSVTSNIVINQAAVLNKEGLISFVDYGPKYGAFNTFKKRTSEDLGFLKKKQKFIEVKAVVLDKYCRENNIQPTFIKIDAEGAEYLILQGISYILNSLRPFISLEVAGGNEWRENCQKSIKILLDNDYQAFEITVEGKLIAHNIKEEYGYDNLIFIPEERIGSSPESFS
;
A
#
# COMPACT_ATOMS: atom_id res chain seq x y z
N MET A 1 -6.22 -6.84 -18.57
CA MET A 1 -7.19 -5.69 -18.69
C MET A 1 -7.05 -4.96 -20.00
N THR A 2 -8.16 -4.63 -20.67
CA THR A 2 -8.14 -3.84 -21.92
C THR A 2 -7.86 -2.35 -21.66
N LYS A 3 -7.38 -1.62 -22.68
CA LYS A 3 -7.15 -0.17 -22.59
C LYS A 3 -8.41 0.59 -22.20
N GLN A 4 -9.58 0.18 -22.73
CA GLN A 4 -10.87 0.81 -22.44
C GLN A 4 -11.30 0.61 -20.97
N GLU A 5 -11.08 -0.58 -20.40
CA GLU A 5 -11.33 -0.85 -18.98
C GLU A 5 -10.43 -0.02 -18.08
N LYS A 6 -9.12 0.06 -18.40
CA LYS A 6 -8.17 0.90 -17.66
C LYS A 6 -8.63 2.36 -17.61
N GLU A 7 -9.02 2.94 -18.74
CA GLU A 7 -9.51 4.32 -18.81
C GLU A 7 -10.80 4.55 -18.02
N LYS A 8 -11.73 3.59 -18.06
CA LYS A 8 -12.97 3.65 -17.28
C LYS A 8 -12.69 3.66 -15.78
N ILE A 9 -11.78 2.80 -15.33
CA ILE A 9 -11.39 2.70 -13.92
C ILE A 9 -10.70 4.00 -13.47
N LYS A 10 -9.75 4.53 -14.25
CA LYS A 10 -9.07 5.80 -13.93
C LYS A 10 -10.07 6.96 -13.78
N LYS A 11 -11.02 7.08 -14.68
CA LYS A 11 -12.09 8.10 -14.57
C LYS A 11 -12.89 7.96 -13.27
N GLU A 12 -13.23 6.74 -12.88
CA GLU A 12 -13.97 6.51 -11.62
C GLU A 12 -13.09 6.81 -10.40
N ILE A 13 -11.80 6.45 -10.42
CA ILE A 13 -10.84 6.80 -9.36
C ILE A 13 -10.74 8.32 -9.20
N LEU A 14 -10.54 9.07 -10.28
CA LEU A 14 -10.46 10.53 -10.24
C LEU A 14 -11.74 11.16 -9.68
N LYS A 15 -12.92 10.67 -10.10
CA LYS A 15 -14.20 11.10 -9.55
C LYS A 15 -14.29 10.85 -8.04
N ARG A 16 -13.84 9.69 -7.56
CA ARG A 16 -13.83 9.35 -6.13
C ARG A 16 -12.81 10.18 -5.36
N TYR A 17 -11.69 10.47 -5.97
CA TYR A 17 -10.66 11.32 -5.38
C TYR A 17 -11.13 12.77 -5.16
N GLU A 18 -11.93 13.31 -6.07
CA GLU A 18 -12.56 14.62 -5.85
C GLU A 18 -13.51 14.63 -4.63
N LEU A 19 -14.20 13.52 -4.37
CA LEU A 19 -14.96 13.35 -3.12
C LEU A 19 -14.05 13.15 -1.91
N TYR A 20 -12.89 12.49 -2.08
CA TYR A 20 -11.91 12.30 -1.03
C TYR A 20 -11.28 13.63 -0.60
N LYS A 21 -10.91 14.53 -1.51
CA LYS A 21 -10.38 15.87 -1.20
C LYS A 21 -11.26 16.68 -0.23
N ILE A 22 -12.56 16.43 -0.23
CA ILE A 22 -13.49 17.10 0.67
C ILE A 22 -13.87 16.25 1.89
N HIS A 23 -13.13 15.18 2.19
CA HIS A 23 -13.46 14.24 3.27
C HIS A 23 -13.51 14.90 4.66
N THR A 24 -12.72 15.93 4.90
CA THR A 24 -12.73 16.74 6.13
C THR A 24 -13.98 17.63 6.22
N HIS A 25 -14.60 17.98 5.10
CA HIS A 25 -15.79 18.84 5.02
C HIS A 25 -17.07 18.00 4.98
N ARG A 26 -17.47 17.44 6.12
CA ARG A 26 -18.64 16.54 6.25
C ARG A 26 -19.91 17.07 5.60
N PHE A 27 -20.20 18.36 5.75
CA PHE A 27 -21.39 19.01 5.18
C PHE A 27 -21.34 19.07 3.64
N ARG A 28 -20.19 19.45 3.06
CA ARG A 28 -20.03 19.45 1.60
C ARG A 28 -20.19 18.05 0.98
N ARG A 29 -19.69 17.02 1.67
CA ARG A 29 -19.85 15.63 1.24
C ARG A 29 -21.30 15.19 1.29
N LEU A 30 -22.04 15.59 2.34
CA LEU A 30 -23.47 15.30 2.45
C LEU A 30 -24.28 15.92 1.32
N ILE A 31 -23.95 17.16 0.89
CA ILE A 31 -24.62 17.82 -0.24
C ILE A 31 -24.28 17.13 -1.57
N LYS A 32 -23.01 16.75 -1.77
CA LYS A 32 -22.57 16.16 -3.05
C LYS A 32 -23.05 14.72 -3.27
N ASP A 33 -23.16 13.93 -2.20
CA ASP A 33 -23.56 12.51 -2.28
C ASP A 33 -24.34 12.09 -1.01
N PRO A 34 -25.59 12.58 -0.82
CA PRO A 34 -26.37 12.30 0.39
C PRO A 34 -26.76 10.83 0.50
N ILE A 35 -27.05 10.16 -0.62
CA ILE A 35 -27.52 8.77 -0.66
C ILE A 35 -26.48 7.82 -0.10
N ARG A 36 -25.19 8.04 -0.38
CA ARG A 36 -24.08 7.25 0.17
C ARG A 36 -23.63 7.74 1.53
N THR A 37 -23.60 9.05 1.73
CA THR A 37 -23.00 9.67 2.91
C THR A 37 -23.79 9.42 4.17
N VAL A 38 -25.13 9.48 4.12
CA VAL A 38 -25.99 9.27 5.30
C VAL A 38 -25.86 7.84 5.84
N PRO A 39 -26.09 6.77 5.06
CA PRO A 39 -25.89 5.40 5.54
C PRO A 39 -24.47 5.14 6.02
N PHE A 40 -23.46 5.67 5.32
CA PHE A 40 -22.07 5.54 5.72
C PHE A 40 -21.80 6.11 7.12
N TYR A 41 -22.28 7.32 7.43
CA TYR A 41 -22.09 7.90 8.75
C TYR A 41 -22.80 7.10 9.85
N ILE A 42 -23.98 6.57 9.58
CA ILE A 42 -24.70 5.70 10.52
C ILE A 42 -23.84 4.44 10.79
N LEU A 43 -23.38 3.77 9.76
CA LEU A 43 -22.52 2.59 9.89
C LEU A 43 -21.24 2.89 10.66
N VAL A 44 -20.58 4.02 10.37
CA VAL A 44 -19.35 4.45 11.08
C VAL A 44 -19.64 4.72 12.55
N LEU A 45 -20.75 5.36 12.90
CA LEU A 45 -21.13 5.59 14.30
C LEU A 45 -21.36 4.27 15.04
N ILE A 46 -22.09 3.33 14.45
CA ILE A 46 -22.31 2.00 15.03
C ILE A 46 -20.99 1.27 15.20
N SER A 47 -20.11 1.30 14.19
CA SER A 47 -18.82 0.61 14.20
C SER A 47 -17.84 1.14 15.27
N ARG A 48 -18.00 2.39 15.69
CA ARG A 48 -17.22 2.96 16.80
C ARG A 48 -17.55 2.31 18.15
N ILE A 49 -18.78 1.85 18.34
CA ILE A 49 -19.22 1.12 19.52
C ILE A 49 -18.69 -0.31 19.42
N LYS A 50 -19.05 -1.01 18.36
CA LYS A 50 -18.63 -2.39 18.09
C LYS A 50 -18.19 -2.50 16.63
N PRO A 51 -16.89 -2.74 16.34
CA PRO A 51 -16.43 -2.98 14.97
C PRO A 51 -17.12 -4.21 14.38
N PHE A 52 -17.46 -4.14 13.09
CA PHE A 52 -18.09 -5.23 12.37
C PHE A 52 -17.60 -5.28 10.90
N GLN A 53 -17.72 -6.47 10.33
CA GLN A 53 -17.33 -6.71 8.95
C GLN A 53 -18.38 -6.21 7.97
N VAL A 54 -17.93 -5.60 6.87
CA VAL A 54 -18.77 -5.17 5.76
C VAL A 54 -18.18 -5.67 4.44
N LYS A 55 -19.07 -5.81 3.45
CA LYS A 55 -18.70 -6.04 2.06
C LYS A 55 -18.85 -4.75 1.26
N PHE A 56 -17.98 -4.54 0.30
CA PHE A 56 -18.08 -3.42 -0.64
C PHE A 56 -17.55 -3.82 -2.02
N LYS A 57 -17.84 -3.02 -3.04
CA LYS A 57 -17.26 -3.19 -4.36
C LYS A 57 -16.18 -2.16 -4.61
N THR A 58 -15.06 -2.63 -5.12
CA THR A 58 -13.99 -1.77 -5.64
C THR A 58 -14.47 -0.97 -6.86
N VAL A 59 -13.70 0.03 -7.26
CA VAL A 59 -14.01 0.84 -8.45
C VAL A 59 -14.00 0.03 -9.75
N TRP A 60 -13.38 -1.14 -9.77
CA TRP A 60 -13.39 -2.08 -10.92
C TRP A 60 -14.37 -3.23 -10.74
N GLY A 61 -15.14 -3.27 -9.65
CA GLY A 61 -16.27 -4.16 -9.45
C GLY A 61 -16.04 -5.42 -8.63
N ASP A 62 -14.82 -5.71 -8.18
CA ASP A 62 -14.53 -6.83 -7.29
C ASP A 62 -15.14 -6.61 -5.91
N GLU A 63 -15.66 -7.68 -5.32
CA GLU A 63 -16.15 -7.66 -3.94
C GLU A 63 -14.98 -7.81 -2.96
N MET A 64 -14.93 -6.93 -1.97
CA MET A 64 -13.97 -6.98 -0.88
C MET A 64 -14.64 -6.89 0.48
N HIS A 65 -13.98 -7.43 1.48
CA HIS A 65 -14.36 -7.37 2.88
C HIS A 65 -13.43 -6.47 3.66
N CYS A 66 -13.95 -5.70 4.60
CA CYS A 66 -13.16 -4.95 5.57
C CYS A 66 -13.88 -4.85 6.92
N TYR A 67 -13.14 -4.42 7.94
CA TYR A 67 -13.75 -3.96 9.19
C TYR A 67 -14.04 -2.47 9.13
N LEU A 68 -15.20 -2.05 9.64
CA LEU A 68 -15.45 -0.68 10.02
C LEU A 68 -15.13 -0.52 11.52
N PRO A 69 -14.47 0.58 11.96
CA PRO A 69 -14.16 1.79 11.18
C PRO A 69 -12.79 1.77 10.46
N ASP A 70 -11.98 0.72 10.56
CA ASP A 70 -10.63 0.66 9.99
C ASP A 70 -10.64 0.89 8.46
N GLY A 71 -11.47 0.13 7.74
CA GLY A 71 -11.63 0.23 6.29
C GLY A 71 -12.56 1.36 5.79
N ASN A 72 -12.81 2.41 6.58
CA ASN A 72 -13.78 3.46 6.23
C ASN A 72 -13.54 4.10 4.86
N ALA A 73 -12.30 4.44 4.55
CA ALA A 73 -11.96 5.13 3.30
C ALA A 73 -12.26 4.21 2.10
N ILE A 74 -11.71 3.01 2.14
CA ILE A 74 -11.86 2.05 1.04
C ILE A 74 -13.32 1.59 0.88
N PHE A 75 -14.07 1.43 1.98
CA PHE A 75 -15.49 1.12 1.95
C PHE A 75 -16.32 2.23 1.29
N TYR A 76 -16.08 3.49 1.65
CA TYR A 76 -16.84 4.62 1.14
C TYR A 76 -16.52 4.94 -0.31
N TYR A 77 -15.23 4.99 -0.63
CA TYR A 77 -14.75 5.40 -1.96
C TYR A 77 -14.61 4.24 -2.94
N GLY A 78 -14.53 2.98 -2.48
CA GLY A 78 -14.21 1.81 -3.30
C GLY A 78 -12.76 1.80 -3.81
N CYS A 79 -11.94 2.70 -3.27
CA CYS A 79 -10.50 2.82 -3.49
C CYS A 79 -9.85 3.53 -2.30
N PRO A 80 -8.53 3.36 -2.05
CA PRO A 80 -7.80 4.18 -1.08
C PRO A 80 -7.73 5.64 -1.54
N GLY A 81 -7.34 6.53 -0.63
CA GLY A 81 -7.15 7.95 -0.93
C GLY A 81 -5.99 8.28 -1.88
N GLU A 82 -5.21 7.28 -2.26
CA GLU A 82 -3.99 7.36 -3.08
C GLU A 82 -4.31 7.17 -4.57
N ALA A 83 -5.06 8.12 -5.14
CA ALA A 83 -5.44 8.06 -6.55
C ALA A 83 -4.22 8.11 -7.48
N ASN A 84 -3.17 8.84 -7.10
CA ASN A 84 -1.91 8.95 -7.81
C ASN A 84 -1.24 7.58 -7.96
N LEU A 85 -0.99 6.86 -6.86
CA LEU A 85 -0.35 5.55 -6.86
C LEU A 85 -1.22 4.51 -7.60
N THR A 86 -2.53 4.54 -7.39
CA THR A 86 -3.47 3.63 -8.07
C THR A 86 -3.45 3.85 -9.59
N ASN A 87 -3.51 5.10 -10.05
CA ASN A 87 -3.45 5.44 -11.47
C ASN A 87 -2.07 5.13 -12.06
N PHE A 88 -0.99 5.31 -11.30
CA PHE A 88 0.34 4.93 -11.72
C PHE A 88 0.43 3.43 -12.01
N PHE A 89 -0.03 2.57 -11.12
CA PHE A 89 -0.03 1.11 -11.37
C PHE A 89 -0.86 0.74 -12.61
N ILE A 90 -2.03 1.38 -12.82
CA ILE A 90 -2.86 1.14 -14.01
C ILE A 90 -2.13 1.52 -15.30
N ASN A 91 -1.34 2.61 -15.28
CA ASN A 91 -0.59 3.07 -16.44
C ASN A 91 0.66 2.22 -16.69
N PHE A 92 1.36 1.86 -15.64
CA PHE A 92 2.71 1.31 -15.69
C PHE A 92 2.75 -0.21 -15.86
N LEU A 93 1.95 -0.95 -15.06
CA LEU A 93 2.04 -2.41 -15.01
C LEU A 93 1.49 -3.08 -16.27
N LYS A 94 2.17 -4.16 -16.67
CA LYS A 94 1.90 -4.92 -17.89
C LYS A 94 1.61 -6.39 -17.56
N GLU A 95 1.02 -7.05 -18.53
CA GLU A 95 0.82 -8.50 -18.49
C GLU A 95 2.17 -9.22 -18.36
N GLY A 96 2.24 -10.20 -17.47
CA GLY A 96 3.44 -10.97 -17.17
C GLY A 96 4.34 -10.38 -16.09
N ASP A 97 4.09 -9.15 -15.61
CA ASP A 97 4.88 -8.56 -14.53
C ASP A 97 4.79 -9.36 -13.23
N THR A 98 5.89 -9.35 -12.46
CA THR A 98 5.97 -9.91 -11.12
C THR A 98 6.00 -8.76 -10.10
N PHE A 99 5.03 -8.73 -9.22
CA PHE A 99 4.83 -7.67 -8.23
C PHE A 99 4.97 -8.20 -6.81
N ILE A 100 5.64 -7.44 -5.95
CA ILE A 100 5.70 -7.72 -4.51
C ILE A 100 4.99 -6.59 -3.77
N ASP A 101 3.98 -6.95 -2.96
CA ASP A 101 3.17 -6.04 -2.14
C ASP A 101 3.53 -6.23 -0.66
N ILE A 102 4.40 -5.36 -0.13
CA ILE A 102 4.80 -5.38 1.28
C ILE A 102 3.89 -4.43 2.04
N GLY A 103 3.20 -4.95 3.07
CA GLY A 103 2.11 -4.25 3.75
C GLY A 103 0.80 -4.34 2.95
N ALA A 104 0.47 -5.53 2.45
CA ALA A 104 -0.69 -5.74 1.58
C ALA A 104 -2.03 -5.41 2.25
N HIS A 105 -2.07 -5.34 3.58
CA HIS A 105 -3.26 -5.00 4.37
C HIS A 105 -4.47 -5.85 3.95
N LEU A 106 -5.55 -5.23 3.45
CA LEU A 106 -6.76 -5.93 2.99
C LEU A 106 -6.63 -6.52 1.57
N GLY A 107 -5.52 -6.27 0.87
CA GLY A 107 -5.26 -6.78 -0.48
C GLY A 107 -5.80 -5.91 -1.61
N PHE A 108 -6.06 -4.63 -1.38
CA PHE A 108 -6.57 -3.75 -2.44
C PHE A 108 -5.60 -3.67 -3.63
N TYR A 109 -4.32 -3.34 -3.36
CA TYR A 109 -3.31 -3.28 -4.42
C TYR A 109 -2.99 -4.67 -4.98
N SER A 110 -2.93 -5.70 -4.13
CA SER A 110 -2.76 -7.08 -4.58
C SER A 110 -3.79 -7.49 -5.63
N LEU A 111 -5.09 -7.19 -5.40
CA LEU A 111 -6.17 -7.49 -6.33
C LEU A 111 -6.11 -6.67 -7.62
N LEU A 112 -5.88 -5.35 -7.49
CA LEU A 112 -5.75 -4.48 -8.65
C LEU A 112 -4.61 -4.94 -9.55
N VAL A 113 -3.44 -5.17 -8.95
CA VAL A 113 -2.23 -5.55 -9.68
C VAL A 113 -2.39 -6.93 -10.32
N ALA A 114 -2.98 -7.90 -9.62
CA ALA A 114 -3.24 -9.23 -10.18
C ALA A 114 -4.07 -9.17 -11.48
N ARG A 115 -5.04 -8.25 -11.55
CA ARG A 115 -5.80 -7.99 -12.79
C ARG A 115 -4.96 -7.33 -13.88
N LEU A 116 -4.04 -6.44 -13.49
CA LEU A 116 -3.19 -5.70 -14.45
C LEU A 116 -2.15 -6.62 -15.08
N VAL A 117 -1.51 -7.47 -14.27
CA VAL A 117 -0.45 -8.38 -14.72
C VAL A 117 -0.99 -9.66 -15.37
N GLY A 118 -2.30 -9.93 -15.26
CA GLY A 118 -2.94 -11.07 -15.91
C GLY A 118 -2.48 -12.44 -15.38
N GLU A 119 -2.89 -13.49 -16.08
CA GLU A 119 -2.64 -14.89 -15.64
C GLU A 119 -1.15 -15.27 -15.70
N GLN A 120 -0.38 -14.64 -16.58
CA GLN A 120 1.06 -14.90 -16.72
C GLN A 120 1.90 -14.16 -15.68
N GLY A 121 1.36 -13.09 -15.08
CA GLY A 121 2.01 -12.34 -14.01
C GLY A 121 1.75 -12.97 -12.64
N LYS A 122 2.53 -12.52 -11.63
CA LYS A 122 2.41 -12.98 -10.24
C LYS A 122 2.44 -11.81 -9.27
N VAL A 123 1.67 -11.93 -8.18
CA VAL A 123 1.68 -11.00 -7.06
C VAL A 123 2.05 -11.78 -5.79
N TYR A 124 3.06 -11.30 -5.06
CA TYR A 124 3.47 -11.84 -3.77
C TYR A 124 3.15 -10.81 -2.69
N SER A 125 2.17 -11.11 -1.85
CA SER A 125 1.65 -10.19 -0.84
C SER A 125 2.10 -10.59 0.55
N PHE A 126 2.58 -9.62 1.34
CA PHE A 126 3.03 -9.81 2.71
C PHE A 126 2.21 -8.95 3.65
N GLU A 127 1.56 -9.60 4.63
CA GLU A 127 0.80 -8.96 5.70
C GLU A 127 1.05 -9.71 7.01
N PRO A 128 1.70 -9.09 8.01
CA PRO A 128 2.09 -9.77 9.24
C PRO A 128 0.92 -10.02 10.21
N THR A 129 -0.07 -9.12 10.25
CA THR A 129 -1.10 -9.13 11.29
C THR A 129 -2.13 -10.22 11.05
N PRO A 130 -2.31 -11.21 11.97
CA PRO A 130 -3.21 -12.36 11.73
C PRO A 130 -4.65 -11.95 11.39
N ARG A 131 -5.17 -10.89 12.03
CA ARG A 131 -6.52 -10.40 11.78
C ARG A 131 -6.65 -9.81 10.37
N THR A 132 -5.74 -8.95 9.97
CA THR A 132 -5.73 -8.32 8.65
C THR A 132 -5.45 -9.35 7.56
N PHE A 133 -4.52 -10.27 7.81
CA PHE A 133 -4.21 -11.38 6.90
C PHE A 133 -5.42 -12.28 6.62
N LYS A 134 -6.31 -12.47 7.60
CA LYS A 134 -7.56 -13.20 7.36
C LYS A 134 -8.40 -12.52 6.27
N PHE A 135 -8.53 -11.19 6.32
CA PHE A 135 -9.23 -10.44 5.27
C PHE A 135 -8.51 -10.49 3.93
N LEU A 136 -7.20 -10.33 3.92
CA LEU A 136 -6.39 -10.51 2.72
C LEU A 136 -6.71 -11.87 2.07
N LYS A 137 -6.64 -12.94 2.85
CA LYS A 137 -6.93 -14.30 2.37
C LYS A 137 -8.35 -14.45 1.82
N GLU A 138 -9.36 -13.90 2.50
CA GLU A 138 -10.75 -13.92 2.04
C GLU A 138 -10.89 -13.14 0.72
N ASN A 139 -10.33 -11.94 0.66
CA ASN A 139 -10.45 -11.03 -0.48
C ASN A 139 -9.79 -11.59 -1.75
N VAL A 140 -8.65 -12.27 -1.64
CA VAL A 140 -7.93 -12.79 -2.80
C VAL A 140 -8.25 -14.25 -3.13
N SER A 141 -9.19 -14.87 -2.40
CA SER A 141 -9.45 -16.33 -2.45
C SER A 141 -9.79 -16.88 -3.82
N VAL A 142 -10.33 -16.07 -4.72
CA VAL A 142 -10.71 -16.45 -6.09
C VAL A 142 -9.67 -16.04 -7.15
N THR A 143 -8.53 -15.48 -6.73
CA THR A 143 -7.51 -14.94 -7.62
C THR A 143 -6.28 -15.84 -7.60
N SER A 144 -6.04 -16.58 -8.70
CA SER A 144 -5.05 -17.66 -8.76
C SER A 144 -3.59 -17.20 -8.89
N ASN A 145 -3.36 -15.97 -9.29
CA ASN A 145 -2.02 -15.40 -9.50
C ASN A 145 -1.49 -14.58 -8.32
N ILE A 146 -2.14 -14.66 -7.14
CA ILE A 146 -1.68 -14.04 -5.89
C ILE A 146 -1.19 -15.11 -4.92
N VAL A 147 0.02 -14.93 -4.42
CA VAL A 147 0.61 -15.71 -3.33
C VAL A 147 0.65 -14.85 -2.07
N ILE A 148 -0.02 -15.29 -1.00
CA ILE A 148 -0.10 -14.53 0.26
C ILE A 148 0.83 -15.11 1.32
N ASN A 149 1.51 -14.24 2.06
CA ASN A 149 2.47 -14.60 3.11
C ASN A 149 2.08 -13.88 4.41
N GLN A 150 1.78 -14.65 5.46
CA GLN A 150 1.56 -14.09 6.79
C GLN A 150 2.91 -13.85 7.47
N ALA A 151 3.59 -12.79 7.07
CA ALA A 151 4.91 -12.42 7.57
C ALA A 151 5.17 -10.92 7.42
N ALA A 152 5.98 -10.38 8.31
CA ALA A 152 6.65 -9.10 8.11
C ALA A 152 7.88 -9.30 7.23
N VAL A 153 8.20 -8.31 6.41
CA VAL A 153 9.48 -8.27 5.66
C VAL A 153 10.42 -7.35 6.41
N LEU A 154 11.62 -7.85 6.75
CA LEU A 154 12.66 -7.11 7.47
C LEU A 154 14.06 -7.52 7.00
N ASN A 155 15.10 -6.95 7.65
CA ASN A 155 16.51 -7.31 7.43
C ASN A 155 16.97 -8.57 8.18
N LYS A 156 16.08 -9.24 8.91
CA LYS A 156 16.36 -10.47 9.67
C LYS A 156 15.15 -11.40 9.71
N GLU A 157 15.42 -12.69 9.82
CA GLU A 157 14.38 -13.72 9.98
C GLU A 157 14.11 -14.00 11.46
N GLY A 158 12.99 -14.65 11.73
CA GLY A 158 12.58 -15.14 13.04
C GLY A 158 11.23 -14.64 13.50
N LEU A 159 10.93 -14.81 14.79
CA LEU A 159 9.76 -14.23 15.42
C LEU A 159 10.10 -12.83 15.95
N ILE A 160 9.23 -11.88 15.69
CA ILE A 160 9.39 -10.50 16.15
C ILE A 160 8.15 -10.07 16.92
N SER A 161 8.36 -9.18 17.90
CA SER A 161 7.26 -8.49 18.58
C SER A 161 6.69 -7.42 17.65
N PHE A 162 5.38 -7.46 17.47
CA PHE A 162 4.62 -6.56 16.59
C PHE A 162 3.46 -5.94 17.37
N VAL A 163 3.14 -4.69 17.10
CA VAL A 163 2.07 -3.97 17.79
C VAL A 163 0.80 -4.01 16.96
N ASP A 164 -0.24 -4.66 17.49
CA ASP A 164 -1.59 -4.65 16.93
C ASP A 164 -2.47 -3.65 17.70
N TYR A 165 -2.91 -2.60 17.02
CA TYR A 165 -3.80 -1.58 17.58
C TYR A 165 -5.28 -1.97 17.56
N GLY A 166 -5.59 -3.19 17.14
CA GLY A 166 -6.93 -3.73 17.11
C GLY A 166 -7.76 -3.34 15.89
N PRO A 167 -9.02 -3.82 15.82
CA PRO A 167 -9.86 -3.75 14.63
C PRO A 167 -10.33 -2.33 14.24
N LYS A 168 -10.00 -1.32 15.03
CA LYS A 168 -10.32 0.08 14.72
C LYS A 168 -9.16 0.82 14.06
N TYR A 169 -7.96 0.27 14.14
CA TYR A 169 -6.70 0.94 13.79
C TYR A 169 -5.70 -0.02 13.17
N GLY A 170 -6.16 -1.01 12.41
CA GLY A 170 -5.34 -2.04 11.80
C GLY A 170 -4.31 -1.49 10.80
N ALA A 171 -4.65 -0.41 10.12
CA ALA A 171 -3.74 0.29 9.21
C ALA A 171 -2.51 0.90 9.91
N PHE A 172 -2.53 1.06 11.24
CA PHE A 172 -1.41 1.60 12.03
C PHE A 172 -0.57 0.54 12.73
N ASN A 173 -0.78 -0.74 12.43
CA ASN A 173 -0.02 -1.84 13.01
C ASN A 173 1.44 -1.75 12.60
N THR A 174 2.37 -1.90 13.55
CA THR A 174 3.80 -1.65 13.32
C THR A 174 4.68 -2.55 14.18
N PHE A 175 5.91 -2.81 13.74
CA PHE A 175 6.93 -3.50 14.53
C PHE A 175 7.57 -2.59 15.60
N LYS A 176 7.47 -1.26 15.45
CA LYS A 176 8.05 -0.27 16.34
C LYS A 176 7.00 0.27 17.30
N LYS A 177 7.30 0.28 18.60
CA LYS A 177 6.44 0.94 19.59
C LYS A 177 6.47 2.45 19.33
N ARG A 178 5.32 3.04 19.01
CA ARG A 178 5.17 4.51 18.88
C ARG A 178 5.30 5.16 20.25
N THR A 179 5.90 6.33 20.31
CA THR A 179 6.06 7.09 21.57
C THR A 179 4.75 7.71 22.06
N SER A 180 4.83 8.31 23.25
CA SER A 180 3.65 8.88 23.90
C SER A 180 3.07 10.10 23.20
N GLU A 181 3.84 10.83 22.41
CA GLU A 181 3.43 12.01 21.69
C GLU A 181 2.63 11.70 20.43
N ASP A 182 3.02 10.61 19.72
CA ASP A 182 2.35 10.18 18.49
C ASP A 182 1.03 9.44 18.74
N LEU A 183 0.82 8.93 19.95
CA LEU A 183 -0.23 7.93 20.21
C LEU A 183 -1.54 8.50 20.71
N GLY A 184 -1.62 9.73 21.24
CA GLY A 184 -2.83 10.31 21.76
C GLY A 184 -3.89 9.29 22.25
N PHE A 185 -4.85 9.02 21.40
CA PHE A 185 -5.95 8.06 21.64
C PHE A 185 -5.56 6.57 21.43
N LEU A 186 -4.42 6.26 20.77
CA LEU A 186 -3.98 4.87 20.51
C LEU A 186 -3.29 4.22 21.72
N LYS A 187 -2.83 5.00 22.69
CA LYS A 187 -2.06 4.54 23.88
C LYS A 187 -2.70 3.38 24.65
N LYS A 188 -4.04 3.33 24.71
CA LYS A 188 -4.80 2.36 25.52
C LYS A 188 -5.08 1.02 24.83
N LYS A 189 -4.63 0.80 23.56
CA LYS A 189 -5.08 -0.33 22.73
C LYS A 189 -3.96 -1.15 22.10
N GLN A 190 -2.73 -0.97 22.57
CA GLN A 190 -1.60 -1.74 22.10
C GLN A 190 -1.70 -3.19 22.59
N LYS A 191 -1.70 -4.13 21.67
CA LYS A 191 -1.50 -5.54 21.96
C LYS A 191 -0.22 -5.99 21.26
N PHE A 192 0.71 -6.54 22.02
CA PHE A 192 1.89 -7.16 21.43
C PHE A 192 1.52 -8.57 20.97
N ILE A 193 1.90 -8.88 19.74
CA ILE A 193 1.76 -10.20 19.14
C ILE A 193 3.11 -10.62 18.57
N GLU A 194 3.34 -11.91 18.47
CA GLU A 194 4.50 -12.43 17.73
C GLU A 194 4.10 -12.69 16.28
N VAL A 195 4.91 -12.22 15.35
CA VAL A 195 4.74 -12.46 13.92
C VAL A 195 6.05 -12.97 13.33
N LYS A 196 5.94 -13.80 12.28
CA LYS A 196 7.10 -14.26 11.51
C LYS A 196 7.68 -13.09 10.73
N ALA A 197 9.00 -12.96 10.74
CA ALA A 197 9.75 -12.05 9.87
C ALA A 197 10.56 -12.85 8.83
N VAL A 198 10.66 -12.32 7.63
CA VAL A 198 11.43 -12.88 6.52
C VAL A 198 12.33 -11.81 5.91
N VAL A 199 13.46 -12.23 5.32
CA VAL A 199 14.34 -11.40 4.51
C VAL A 199 13.98 -11.60 3.05
N LEU A 200 13.62 -10.52 2.35
CA LEU A 200 13.08 -10.61 1.00
C LEU A 200 14.10 -11.15 -0.01
N ASP A 201 15.38 -10.78 0.11
CA ASP A 201 16.45 -11.32 -0.74
C ASP A 201 16.49 -12.86 -0.69
N LYS A 202 16.41 -13.41 0.51
CA LYS A 202 16.41 -14.87 0.71
C LYS A 202 15.13 -15.49 0.16
N TYR A 203 13.97 -14.90 0.47
CA TYR A 203 12.68 -15.36 -0.03
C TYR A 203 12.63 -15.40 -1.57
N CYS A 204 13.11 -14.35 -2.22
CA CYS A 204 13.15 -14.29 -3.69
C CYS A 204 14.09 -15.35 -4.29
N ARG A 205 15.27 -15.54 -3.70
CA ARG A 205 16.23 -16.57 -4.17
C ARG A 205 15.68 -17.98 -4.03
N GLU A 206 15.13 -18.32 -2.85
CA GLU A 206 14.59 -19.65 -2.55
C GLU A 206 13.39 -20.03 -3.44
N ASN A 207 12.61 -19.04 -3.88
CA ASN A 207 11.44 -19.23 -4.71
C ASN A 207 11.64 -18.83 -6.18
N ASN A 208 12.87 -18.51 -6.62
CA ASN A 208 13.20 -18.05 -7.97
C ASN A 208 12.34 -16.88 -8.45
N ILE A 209 12.09 -15.90 -7.57
CA ILE A 209 11.27 -14.72 -7.86
C ILE A 209 12.16 -13.59 -8.36
N GLN A 210 11.79 -13.03 -9.51
CA GLN A 210 12.43 -11.85 -10.10
C GLN A 210 11.38 -10.74 -10.20
N PRO A 211 11.25 -9.87 -9.19
CA PRO A 211 10.24 -8.82 -9.18
C PRO A 211 10.54 -7.76 -10.25
N THR A 212 9.52 -7.36 -10.99
CA THR A 212 9.56 -6.18 -11.86
C THR A 212 9.21 -4.92 -11.07
N PHE A 213 8.42 -5.06 -10.01
CA PHE A 213 7.99 -3.98 -9.14
C PHE A 213 7.84 -4.43 -7.69
N ILE A 214 8.25 -3.57 -6.74
CA ILE A 214 8.03 -3.77 -5.29
C ILE A 214 7.35 -2.55 -4.71
N LYS A 215 6.19 -2.73 -4.04
CA LYS A 215 5.58 -1.72 -3.18
C LYS A 215 6.05 -1.95 -1.74
N ILE A 216 6.58 -0.90 -1.12
CA ILE A 216 7.01 -0.90 0.28
C ILE A 216 6.18 0.14 1.03
N ASP A 217 5.27 -0.35 1.87
CA ASP A 217 4.37 0.45 2.69
C ASP A 217 4.11 -0.36 3.97
N ALA A 218 5.01 -0.19 4.95
CA ALA A 218 5.12 -1.10 6.09
C ALA A 218 5.15 -0.38 7.44
N GLU A 219 4.52 0.79 7.49
CA GLU A 219 4.28 1.55 8.73
C GLU A 219 5.55 1.70 9.60
N GLY A 220 6.66 2.13 8.95
CA GLY A 220 7.94 2.46 9.55
C GLY A 220 9.00 1.36 9.52
N ALA A 221 8.74 0.25 8.82
CA ALA A 221 9.73 -0.80 8.59
C ALA A 221 10.59 -0.58 7.32
N GLU A 222 10.29 0.44 6.51
CA GLU A 222 10.85 0.68 5.17
C GLU A 222 12.38 0.62 5.17
N TYR A 223 13.03 1.28 6.14
CA TYR A 223 14.49 1.26 6.27
C TYR A 223 15.05 -0.13 6.53
N LEU A 224 14.41 -0.92 7.41
CA LEU A 224 14.85 -2.29 7.68
C LEU A 224 14.60 -3.23 6.49
N ILE A 225 13.51 -3.02 5.76
CA ILE A 225 13.21 -3.76 4.53
C ILE A 225 14.32 -3.53 3.52
N LEU A 226 14.67 -2.27 3.25
CA LEU A 226 15.71 -1.89 2.29
C LEU A 226 17.10 -2.43 2.67
N GLN A 227 17.42 -2.51 3.95
CA GLN A 227 18.65 -3.20 4.41
C GLN A 227 18.66 -4.70 4.10
N GLY A 228 17.49 -5.33 3.95
CA GLY A 228 17.33 -6.77 3.69
C GLY A 228 17.19 -7.14 2.21
N ILE A 229 17.35 -6.18 1.27
CA ILE A 229 17.12 -6.40 -0.18
C ILE A 229 18.31 -5.98 -1.05
N SER A 230 19.52 -6.08 -0.54
CA SER A 230 20.73 -5.64 -1.27
C SER A 230 20.94 -6.38 -2.60
N TYR A 231 20.68 -7.69 -2.63
CA TYR A 231 20.72 -8.46 -3.89
C TYR A 231 19.66 -8.00 -4.89
N ILE A 232 18.44 -7.77 -4.42
CA ILE A 232 17.34 -7.27 -5.26
C ILE A 232 17.72 -5.91 -5.84
N LEU A 233 18.24 -4.99 -5.02
CA LEU A 233 18.65 -3.66 -5.46
C LEU A 233 19.76 -3.70 -6.49
N ASN A 234 20.79 -4.53 -6.29
CA ASN A 234 21.98 -4.55 -7.13
C ASN A 234 21.87 -5.46 -8.37
N SER A 235 21.08 -6.56 -8.28
CA SER A 235 21.07 -7.59 -9.33
C SER A 235 19.77 -7.69 -10.09
N LEU A 236 18.61 -7.51 -9.42
CA LEU A 236 17.28 -7.65 -10.05
C LEU A 236 16.73 -6.30 -10.52
N ARG A 237 17.11 -5.21 -9.85
CA ARG A 237 16.82 -3.84 -10.28
C ARG A 237 15.32 -3.57 -10.55
N PRO A 238 14.38 -3.92 -9.64
CA PRO A 238 12.97 -3.64 -9.83
C PRO A 238 12.66 -2.14 -9.69
N PHE A 239 11.51 -1.71 -10.16
CA PHE A 239 10.92 -0.43 -9.76
C PHE A 239 10.42 -0.55 -8.31
N ILE A 240 10.52 0.54 -7.54
CA ILE A 240 10.12 0.53 -6.12
C ILE A 240 9.18 1.70 -5.85
N SER A 241 8.00 1.41 -5.28
CA SER A 241 7.19 2.41 -4.59
C SER A 241 7.55 2.37 -3.12
N LEU A 242 7.95 3.52 -2.58
CA LEU A 242 8.29 3.68 -1.17
C LEU A 242 7.35 4.68 -0.53
N GLU A 243 6.66 4.26 0.54
CA GLU A 243 5.95 5.20 1.41
C GLU A 243 6.96 6.10 2.12
N VAL A 244 6.77 7.40 2.00
CA VAL A 244 7.56 8.42 2.69
C VAL A 244 6.63 9.20 3.62
N ALA A 245 6.90 9.12 4.92
CA ALA A 245 6.10 9.78 5.94
C ALA A 245 6.96 10.70 6.80
N GLY A 246 6.39 11.84 7.19
CA GLY A 246 6.98 12.80 8.10
C GLY A 246 6.57 12.54 9.55
N GLY A 247 7.26 13.23 10.45
CA GLY A 247 7.12 13.12 11.90
C GLY A 247 8.48 12.80 12.54
N ASN A 248 8.72 13.29 13.75
CA ASN A 248 10.06 13.24 14.36
C ASN A 248 10.67 11.84 14.45
N GLU A 249 9.87 10.79 14.65
CA GLU A 249 10.36 9.40 14.73
C GLU A 249 10.57 8.71 13.38
N TRP A 250 9.87 9.19 12.33
CA TRP A 250 9.91 8.60 11.00
C TRP A 250 10.91 9.28 10.09
N ARG A 251 11.18 10.56 10.33
CA ARG A 251 12.04 11.41 9.50
C ARG A 251 13.41 10.77 9.25
N GLU A 252 14.08 10.34 10.31
CA GLU A 252 15.43 9.75 10.18
C GLU A 252 15.41 8.45 9.37
N ASN A 253 14.44 7.57 9.62
CA ASN A 253 14.30 6.32 8.88
C ASN A 253 13.91 6.58 7.41
N CYS A 254 13.02 7.54 7.14
CA CYS A 254 12.63 7.95 5.80
C CYS A 254 13.86 8.45 5.00
N GLN A 255 14.67 9.34 5.57
CA GLN A 255 15.89 9.83 4.93
C GLN A 255 16.91 8.72 4.67
N LYS A 256 17.09 7.79 5.63
CA LYS A 256 17.96 6.62 5.47
C LYS A 256 17.44 5.68 4.37
N SER A 257 16.13 5.50 4.27
CA SER A 257 15.49 4.69 3.23
C SER A 257 15.76 5.27 1.85
N ILE A 258 15.52 6.56 1.67
CA ILE A 258 15.78 7.28 0.43
C ILE A 258 17.27 7.17 0.07
N LYS A 259 18.16 7.39 1.05
CA LYS A 259 19.60 7.32 0.83
C LYS A 259 20.05 5.94 0.34
N ILE A 260 19.53 4.83 0.89
CA ILE A 260 19.86 3.49 0.40
C ILE A 260 19.54 3.38 -1.10
N LEU A 261 18.37 3.86 -1.53
CA LEU A 261 17.97 3.76 -2.94
C LEU A 261 18.85 4.63 -3.84
N LEU A 262 19.16 5.86 -3.43
CA LEU A 262 20.06 6.74 -4.19
C LEU A 262 21.48 6.18 -4.26
N ASP A 263 22.02 5.64 -3.16
CA ASP A 263 23.35 5.00 -3.11
C ASP A 263 23.43 3.72 -3.99
N ASN A 264 22.29 3.18 -4.44
CA ASN A 264 22.18 2.05 -5.36
C ASN A 264 21.74 2.47 -6.79
N ASP A 265 22.00 3.71 -7.17
CA ASP A 265 21.72 4.25 -8.53
C ASP A 265 20.25 4.18 -8.91
N TYR A 266 19.35 4.56 -7.97
CA TYR A 266 17.93 4.79 -8.23
C TYR A 266 17.63 6.28 -8.22
N GLN A 267 16.81 6.75 -9.14
CA GLN A 267 16.28 8.10 -9.16
C GLN A 267 14.85 8.15 -8.60
N ALA A 268 14.53 9.20 -7.83
CA ALA A 268 13.23 9.41 -7.21
C ALA A 268 12.29 10.22 -8.11
N PHE A 269 11.00 9.84 -8.11
CA PHE A 269 9.92 10.52 -8.84
C PHE A 269 8.69 10.71 -7.96
N GLU A 270 8.04 11.86 -8.09
CA GLU A 270 6.69 12.11 -7.60
C GLU A 270 5.66 11.56 -8.59
N ILE A 271 4.46 11.26 -8.09
CA ILE A 271 3.36 10.75 -8.91
C ILE A 271 2.26 11.80 -8.99
N THR A 272 1.89 12.24 -10.19
CA THR A 272 0.70 13.09 -10.38
C THR A 272 -0.60 12.31 -10.11
N VAL A 273 -1.70 13.02 -9.90
CA VAL A 273 -3.00 12.36 -9.67
C VAL A 273 -3.45 11.50 -10.86
N GLU A 274 -2.97 11.80 -12.07
CA GLU A 274 -3.21 11.02 -13.29
C GLU A 274 -2.29 9.79 -13.39
N GLY A 275 -1.36 9.62 -12.44
CA GLY A 275 -0.39 8.52 -12.42
C GLY A 275 0.79 8.71 -13.37
N LYS A 276 1.18 9.95 -13.66
CA LYS A 276 2.40 10.28 -14.38
C LYS A 276 3.53 10.57 -13.41
N LEU A 277 4.76 10.38 -13.85
CA LEU A 277 5.95 10.63 -13.05
C LEU A 277 6.56 12.00 -13.35
N ILE A 278 7.00 12.67 -12.29
CA ILE A 278 7.75 13.92 -12.32
C ILE A 278 9.03 13.70 -11.51
N ALA A 279 10.20 14.10 -12.04
CA ALA A 279 11.44 13.99 -11.29
C ALA A 279 11.32 14.69 -9.92
N HIS A 280 11.75 14.00 -8.87
CA HIS A 280 11.64 14.48 -7.50
C HIS A 280 12.97 15.03 -7.00
N ASN A 281 12.93 16.25 -6.45
CA ASN A 281 14.05 16.78 -5.67
C ASN A 281 13.91 16.35 -4.22
N ILE A 282 14.93 15.68 -3.69
CA ILE A 282 14.93 15.15 -2.32
C ILE A 282 14.72 16.31 -1.32
N LYS A 283 13.77 16.13 -0.40
CA LYS A 283 13.38 17.10 0.63
C LYS A 283 13.95 16.66 1.98
N GLU A 284 14.16 17.62 2.86
CA GLU A 284 14.55 17.34 4.24
C GLU A 284 13.41 16.72 5.06
N GLU A 285 12.17 17.10 4.75
CA GLU A 285 10.96 16.62 5.41
C GLU A 285 9.90 16.22 4.39
N TYR A 286 9.21 15.15 4.69
CA TYR A 286 8.09 14.65 3.91
C TYR A 286 6.81 14.73 4.74
N GLY A 287 5.68 15.03 4.08
CA GLY A 287 4.37 14.67 4.60
C GLY A 287 4.14 13.15 4.40
N TYR A 288 2.90 12.74 4.28
CA TYR A 288 2.57 11.41 3.80
C TYR A 288 2.50 11.42 2.27
N ASP A 289 3.30 10.60 1.60
CA ASP A 289 3.31 10.45 0.14
C ASP A 289 3.91 9.09 -0.25
N ASN A 290 3.80 8.74 -1.54
CA ASN A 290 4.49 7.62 -2.15
C ASN A 290 5.43 8.14 -3.24
N LEU A 291 6.71 7.81 -3.14
CA LEU A 291 7.68 8.08 -4.20
C LEU A 291 7.96 6.81 -5.01
N ILE A 292 8.18 6.98 -6.32
CA ILE A 292 8.64 5.91 -7.19
C ILE A 292 10.13 6.05 -7.39
N PHE A 293 10.85 4.97 -7.17
CA PHE A 293 12.28 4.86 -7.41
C PHE A 293 12.53 3.97 -8.61
N ILE A 294 13.30 4.48 -9.57
CA ILE A 294 13.59 3.82 -10.84
C ILE A 294 15.10 3.67 -10.96
N PRO A 295 15.63 2.47 -11.28
CA PRO A 295 17.04 2.29 -11.61
C PRO A 295 17.44 3.21 -12.75
N GLU A 296 18.57 3.91 -12.64
CA GLU A 296 18.99 4.93 -13.61
C GLU A 296 19.06 4.38 -15.04
N GLU A 297 19.54 3.15 -15.22
CA GLU A 297 19.64 2.47 -16.51
C GLU A 297 18.28 2.14 -17.15
N ARG A 298 17.19 2.24 -16.38
CA ARG A 298 15.82 1.98 -16.85
C ARG A 298 15.01 3.26 -17.10
N ILE A 299 15.60 4.43 -16.83
CA ILE A 299 14.98 5.73 -17.12
C ILE A 299 14.96 5.88 -18.65
N GLY A 300 13.79 6.21 -19.21
CA GLY A 300 13.59 6.30 -20.67
C GLY A 300 13.24 4.98 -21.38
N SER A 301 13.38 3.83 -20.70
CA SER A 301 12.90 2.55 -21.24
C SER A 301 11.40 2.28 -20.93
N SER A 302 10.78 3.13 -20.13
CA SER A 302 9.35 3.02 -19.76
C SER A 302 8.48 3.76 -20.77
N PRO A 303 7.40 3.14 -21.30
CA PRO A 303 6.51 3.82 -22.24
C PRO A 303 5.71 4.93 -21.53
N GLU A 304 5.62 6.09 -22.16
CA GLU A 304 4.62 7.16 -21.95
C GLU A 304 4.42 7.72 -20.51
N SER A 305 5.12 7.24 -19.50
CA SER A 305 4.94 7.71 -18.10
C SER A 305 5.76 8.96 -17.76
N PHE A 306 6.66 9.40 -18.66
CA PHE A 306 7.56 10.54 -18.48
C PHE A 306 7.19 11.79 -19.33
N SER A 307 5.96 11.92 -19.77
CA SER A 307 5.54 13.08 -20.58
C SER A 307 4.46 13.92 -19.89
#